data_9c9023412bdf5d53d698dcb9a4ff179d
#
_entry.id   9c9023412bdf5d53d698dcb9a4ff179d
#
_cell.length_a   1.000
_cell.length_b   1.000
_cell.length_c   1.000
_cell.angle_alpha   90.00
_cell.angle_beta   90.00
_cell.angle_gamma   90.00
#
_symmetry.space_group_name_H-M   'P 1'
#
loop_
_entity.id
_entity.type
_entity.pdbx_description
1 polymer ?
#
loop_
_entity_poly.entity_id
_entity_poly.type
_entity_poly.pdbx_seq_one_letter_code
_entity_poly.pdbx_strand_id
1 'polypeptide(L)'
;MGRVADEGVSVMLSDSYIGWGLALPICLFLVYGFTSIRTMETLGYPQKNVFFTWLTGAIPGGLLFTFWCSFNIPLMPVYMIAFFCHMLHWHYTRNTWEEKLFAINLLHIITMSIHMTLIGLCALALKVPMGDVIGRPSWRIITISVAVSARVLTDLLLPHRGLPLEVIRTQTGAAEKEPFMAFLWFCSIFMCLDSLLCQTSIKWTMLPVLLIICMVFKQFFILRCLVHLYSVMRAHHFEDQHKALEAELEQQNQQAAALQSKRDVDALTGIYSRRYFMEQMEGFLSQGGGQGGALVYIDLDRLKQINDTLGHTMGDQYLIVFAHTFGAYLGAEDVFARLGGDEFAVLL
;
A
#
# COMPACT_ATOMS: atom_id res chain seq x y z
N MET A 1 16.64 -64.96 -26.81
CA MET A 1 15.97 -63.96 -27.67
C MET A 1 14.81 -63.20 -26.96
N GLY A 2 14.17 -63.75 -25.95
CA GLY A 2 13.06 -63.10 -25.26
C GLY A 2 13.41 -61.95 -24.31
N ARG A 3 14.60 -61.93 -23.69
CA ARG A 3 14.97 -60.86 -22.73
C ARG A 3 15.35 -59.52 -23.37
N VAL A 4 15.97 -59.55 -24.58
CA VAL A 4 16.36 -58.31 -25.27
C VAL A 4 15.17 -57.60 -25.90
N ALA A 5 14.12 -58.34 -26.28
CA ALA A 5 12.88 -57.74 -26.77
C ALA A 5 12.08 -57.09 -25.66
N ASP A 6 12.08 -57.64 -24.46
CA ASP A 6 11.39 -57.10 -23.29
C ASP A 6 12.04 -55.83 -22.72
N GLU A 7 13.38 -55.74 -22.75
CA GLU A 7 14.11 -54.50 -22.39
C GLU A 7 13.89 -53.39 -23.41
N GLY A 8 13.86 -53.74 -24.73
CA GLY A 8 13.62 -52.76 -25.79
C GLY A 8 12.19 -52.18 -25.75
N VAL A 9 11.19 -53.01 -25.45
CA VAL A 9 9.80 -52.54 -25.30
C VAL A 9 9.62 -51.73 -24.02
N SER A 10 10.27 -52.10 -22.93
CA SER A 10 10.21 -51.34 -21.65
C SER A 10 10.89 -49.98 -21.79
N VAL A 11 12.00 -49.85 -22.52
CA VAL A 11 12.66 -48.58 -22.83
C VAL A 11 11.80 -47.70 -23.75
N MET A 12 11.22 -48.26 -24.82
CA MET A 12 10.31 -47.51 -25.71
C MET A 12 9.03 -47.03 -25.02
N LEU A 13 8.45 -47.86 -24.12
CA LEU A 13 7.31 -47.45 -23.32
C LEU A 13 7.70 -46.36 -22.33
N SER A 14 8.90 -46.45 -21.71
CA SER A 14 9.38 -45.42 -20.77
C SER A 14 9.59 -44.07 -21.47
N ASP A 15 10.15 -44.05 -22.69
CA ASP A 15 10.38 -42.83 -23.46
C ASP A 15 9.05 -42.23 -23.98
N SER A 16 8.09 -43.06 -24.36
CA SER A 16 6.74 -42.62 -24.72
C SER A 16 6.01 -41.98 -23.54
N TYR A 17 6.08 -42.58 -22.34
CA TYR A 17 5.48 -42.04 -21.14
C TYR A 17 6.15 -40.72 -20.69
N ILE A 18 7.46 -40.57 -20.87
CA ILE A 18 8.17 -39.32 -20.59
C ILE A 18 7.70 -38.23 -21.55
N GLY A 19 7.55 -38.51 -22.83
CA GLY A 19 7.07 -37.53 -23.83
C GLY A 19 5.69 -36.95 -23.49
N TRP A 20 4.73 -37.79 -23.16
CA TRP A 20 3.39 -37.35 -22.74
C TRP A 20 3.41 -36.66 -21.37
N GLY A 21 4.26 -37.12 -20.44
CA GLY A 21 4.41 -36.55 -19.12
C GLY A 21 4.93 -35.11 -19.14
N LEU A 22 5.73 -34.72 -20.13
CA LEU A 22 6.23 -33.33 -20.31
C LEU A 22 5.17 -32.37 -20.81
N ALA A 23 4.13 -32.86 -21.49
CA ALA A 23 3.06 -31.99 -22.01
C ALA A 23 2.31 -31.24 -20.91
N LEU A 24 2.03 -31.90 -19.78
CA LEU A 24 1.30 -31.29 -18.65
C LEU A 24 2.02 -30.07 -18.07
N PRO A 25 3.28 -30.14 -17.63
CA PRO A 25 3.96 -28.94 -17.10
C PRO A 25 4.17 -27.86 -18.16
N ILE A 26 4.38 -28.20 -19.43
CA ILE A 26 4.47 -27.19 -20.50
C ILE A 26 3.12 -26.45 -20.61
N CYS A 27 2.00 -27.13 -20.63
CA CYS A 27 0.68 -26.49 -20.60
C CYS A 27 0.49 -25.62 -19.36
N LEU A 28 0.94 -26.08 -18.20
CA LEU A 28 0.87 -25.29 -16.95
C LEU A 28 1.72 -24.02 -17.01
N PHE A 29 2.89 -24.05 -17.67
CA PHE A 29 3.70 -22.83 -17.86
C PHE A 29 3.03 -21.85 -18.84
N LEU A 30 2.31 -22.32 -19.85
CA LEU A 30 1.51 -21.45 -20.73
C LEU A 30 0.38 -20.75 -19.94
N VAL A 31 -0.31 -21.49 -19.08
CA VAL A 31 -1.35 -20.94 -18.19
C VAL A 31 -0.72 -19.98 -17.17
N TYR A 32 0.41 -20.32 -16.59
CA TYR A 32 1.15 -19.46 -15.66
C TYR A 32 1.53 -18.12 -16.30
N GLY A 33 2.04 -18.13 -17.53
CA GLY A 33 2.36 -16.90 -18.24
C GLY A 33 1.16 -15.96 -18.37
N PHE A 34 -0.06 -16.50 -18.48
CA PHE A 34 -1.28 -15.72 -18.55
C PHE A 34 -1.75 -15.23 -17.16
N THR A 35 -1.78 -16.12 -16.16
CA THR A 35 -2.26 -15.78 -14.80
C THR A 35 -1.33 -14.81 -14.11
N SER A 36 -0.02 -14.91 -14.33
CA SER A 36 0.98 -14.02 -13.73
C SER A 36 0.85 -12.56 -14.19
N ILE A 37 0.38 -12.30 -15.41
CA ILE A 37 0.09 -10.93 -15.89
C ILE A 37 -0.97 -10.28 -15.02
N ARG A 38 -2.05 -11.01 -14.74
CA ARG A 38 -3.13 -10.52 -13.86
C ARG A 38 -2.61 -10.23 -12.45
N THR A 39 -1.74 -11.10 -11.93
CA THR A 39 -1.08 -10.88 -10.64
C THR A 39 -0.22 -9.62 -10.67
N MET A 40 0.60 -9.42 -11.71
CA MET A 40 1.41 -8.22 -11.87
C MET A 40 0.55 -6.96 -11.88
N GLU A 41 -0.55 -6.94 -12.62
CA GLU A 41 -1.48 -5.80 -12.66
C GLU A 41 -2.12 -5.53 -11.29
N THR A 42 -2.55 -6.58 -10.60
CA THR A 42 -3.12 -6.47 -9.24
C THR A 42 -2.09 -5.92 -8.24
N LEU A 43 -0.84 -6.33 -8.38
CA LEU A 43 0.28 -5.81 -7.60
C LEU A 43 0.72 -4.40 -8.02
N GLY A 44 0.11 -3.84 -9.08
CA GLY A 44 0.39 -2.50 -9.59
C GLY A 44 1.62 -2.38 -10.46
N TYR A 45 1.96 -3.45 -11.15
CA TYR A 45 3.02 -3.48 -12.14
C TYR A 45 2.43 -3.54 -13.55
N PRO A 46 1.99 -2.39 -14.12
CA PRO A 46 1.36 -2.36 -15.43
C PRO A 46 2.34 -2.78 -16.52
N GLN A 47 1.83 -3.54 -17.49
CA GLN A 47 2.62 -4.11 -18.56
C GLN A 47 2.89 -3.06 -19.66
N LYS A 48 4.09 -3.09 -20.24
CA LYS A 48 4.42 -2.34 -21.47
C LYS A 48 3.88 -3.06 -22.71
N ASN A 49 3.94 -4.39 -22.72
CA ASN A 49 3.48 -5.24 -23.81
C ASN A 49 3.03 -6.60 -23.26
N VAL A 50 1.72 -6.83 -23.29
CA VAL A 50 1.09 -8.04 -22.74
C VAL A 50 1.57 -9.31 -23.43
N PHE A 51 1.73 -9.28 -24.77
CA PHE A 51 2.17 -10.45 -25.53
C PHE A 51 3.60 -10.89 -25.17
N PHE A 52 4.54 -9.94 -25.15
CA PHE A 52 5.92 -10.25 -24.75
C PHE A 52 6.03 -10.63 -23.27
N THR A 53 5.22 -10.06 -22.39
CA THR A 53 5.15 -10.47 -20.98
C THR A 53 4.66 -11.90 -20.87
N TRP A 54 3.59 -12.27 -21.56
CA TRP A 54 3.12 -13.66 -21.61
C TRP A 54 4.19 -14.61 -22.13
N LEU A 55 4.82 -14.28 -23.26
CA LEU A 55 5.85 -15.09 -23.90
C LEU A 55 7.02 -15.38 -22.97
N THR A 56 7.53 -14.35 -22.29
CA THR A 56 8.65 -14.46 -21.35
C THR A 56 8.28 -15.16 -20.04
N GLY A 57 7.02 -15.20 -19.67
CA GLY A 57 6.52 -15.97 -18.52
C GLY A 57 6.36 -17.46 -18.82
N ALA A 58 5.90 -17.78 -20.04
CA ALA A 58 5.55 -19.14 -20.44
C ALA A 58 6.76 -19.95 -20.95
N ILE A 59 7.50 -19.40 -21.91
CA ILE A 59 8.52 -20.16 -22.65
C ILE A 59 9.77 -20.47 -21.84
N PRO A 60 10.47 -19.52 -21.18
CA PRO A 60 11.71 -19.82 -20.49
C PRO A 60 11.56 -20.84 -19.37
N GLY A 61 10.45 -20.77 -18.62
CA GLY A 61 10.15 -21.74 -17.55
C GLY A 61 9.90 -23.15 -18.12
N GLY A 62 9.12 -23.26 -19.19
CA GLY A 62 8.87 -24.54 -19.88
C GLY A 62 10.14 -25.15 -20.49
N LEU A 63 10.99 -24.34 -21.12
CA LEU A 63 12.27 -24.76 -21.68
C LEU A 63 13.23 -25.21 -20.57
N LEU A 64 13.38 -24.44 -19.50
CA LEU A 64 14.22 -24.78 -18.36
C LEU A 64 13.80 -26.11 -17.74
N PHE A 65 12.49 -26.32 -17.56
CA PHE A 65 11.94 -27.56 -17.04
C PHE A 65 12.24 -28.76 -17.97
N THR A 66 11.99 -28.62 -19.29
CA THR A 66 12.28 -29.68 -20.27
C THR A 66 13.77 -30.04 -20.26
N PHE A 67 14.62 -29.00 -20.22
CA PHE A 67 16.06 -29.18 -20.15
C PHE A 67 16.51 -29.88 -18.86
N TRP A 68 15.92 -29.48 -17.71
CA TRP A 68 16.18 -30.14 -16.41
C TRP A 68 15.78 -31.61 -16.41
N CYS A 69 14.65 -31.96 -17.01
CA CYS A 69 14.23 -33.36 -17.12
C CYS A 69 15.16 -34.19 -18.01
N SER A 70 15.64 -33.59 -19.11
CA SER A 70 16.45 -34.31 -20.12
C SER A 70 17.90 -34.50 -19.70
N PHE A 71 18.52 -33.52 -19.02
CA PHE A 71 19.96 -33.50 -18.74
C PHE A 71 20.36 -33.74 -17.29
N ASN A 72 19.41 -34.08 -16.41
CA ASN A 72 19.69 -34.36 -15.01
C ASN A 72 20.56 -33.28 -14.30
N ILE A 73 20.25 -32.03 -14.55
CA ILE A 73 20.98 -30.90 -13.98
C ILE A 73 20.71 -30.83 -12.46
N PRO A 74 21.72 -30.48 -11.64
CA PRO A 74 21.54 -30.19 -10.23
C PRO A 74 20.44 -29.14 -9.95
N LEU A 75 19.73 -29.28 -8.83
CA LEU A 75 18.57 -28.42 -8.51
C LEU A 75 18.95 -26.97 -8.26
N MET A 76 20.14 -26.73 -7.66
CA MET A 76 20.62 -25.38 -7.36
C MET A 76 20.76 -24.49 -8.60
N PRO A 77 21.48 -24.89 -9.68
CA PRO A 77 21.52 -24.10 -10.92
C PRO A 77 20.14 -23.90 -11.54
N VAL A 78 19.24 -24.89 -11.45
CA VAL A 78 17.87 -24.76 -11.96
C VAL A 78 17.13 -23.63 -11.24
N TYR A 79 17.25 -23.53 -9.93
CA TYR A 79 16.64 -22.43 -9.15
C TYR A 79 17.24 -21.07 -9.50
N MET A 80 18.56 -20.99 -9.68
CA MET A 80 19.20 -19.76 -10.11
C MET A 80 18.74 -19.31 -11.50
N ILE A 81 18.69 -20.24 -12.47
CA ILE A 81 18.21 -19.92 -13.82
C ILE A 81 16.72 -19.53 -13.78
N ALA A 82 15.91 -20.22 -12.96
CA ALA A 82 14.49 -19.86 -12.78
C ALA A 82 14.33 -18.43 -12.24
N PHE A 83 15.21 -17.97 -11.34
CA PHE A 83 15.21 -16.59 -10.89
C PHE A 83 15.46 -15.60 -12.05
N PHE A 84 16.43 -15.87 -12.90
CA PHE A 84 16.68 -15.04 -14.09
C PHE A 84 15.52 -15.09 -15.10
N CYS A 85 14.85 -16.25 -15.25
CA CYS A 85 13.62 -16.34 -16.05
C CYS A 85 12.51 -15.44 -15.49
N HIS A 86 12.36 -15.36 -14.15
CA HIS A 86 11.42 -14.42 -13.51
C HIS A 86 11.84 -12.96 -13.77
N MET A 87 13.13 -12.63 -13.67
CA MET A 87 13.61 -11.28 -14.02
C MET A 87 13.26 -10.92 -15.49
N LEU A 88 13.47 -11.83 -16.41
CA LEU A 88 13.12 -11.63 -17.82
C LEU A 88 11.61 -11.42 -18.01
N HIS A 89 10.80 -12.21 -17.31
CA HIS A 89 9.34 -12.09 -17.32
C HIS A 89 8.87 -10.72 -16.82
N TRP A 90 9.48 -10.18 -15.78
CA TRP A 90 9.14 -8.86 -15.21
C TRP A 90 9.82 -7.68 -15.94
N HIS A 91 10.65 -7.93 -16.93
CA HIS A 91 11.33 -6.88 -17.71
C HIS A 91 10.36 -5.89 -18.36
N TYR A 92 9.24 -6.40 -18.86
CA TYR A 92 8.27 -5.62 -19.64
C TYR A 92 7.25 -4.84 -18.77
N THR A 93 7.41 -4.77 -17.44
CA THR A 93 6.64 -3.88 -16.58
C THR A 93 7.22 -2.46 -16.58
N ARG A 94 6.42 -1.46 -16.23
CA ARG A 94 6.82 -0.04 -16.26
C ARG A 94 7.62 0.43 -15.06
N ASN A 95 7.64 -0.32 -14.00
CA ASN A 95 8.25 0.02 -12.71
C ASN A 95 9.79 0.00 -12.73
N THR A 96 10.41 0.54 -11.69
CA THR A 96 11.86 0.49 -11.48
C THR A 96 12.34 -0.92 -11.17
N TRP A 97 13.64 -1.20 -11.34
CA TRP A 97 14.19 -2.53 -11.02
C TRP A 97 14.17 -2.83 -9.52
N GLU A 98 14.31 -1.83 -8.66
CA GLU A 98 14.25 -1.99 -7.21
C GLU A 98 12.89 -2.52 -6.77
N GLU A 99 11.81 -1.92 -7.26
CA GLU A 99 10.44 -2.39 -6.99
C GLU A 99 10.19 -3.81 -7.51
N LYS A 100 10.67 -4.10 -8.73
CA LYS A 100 10.50 -5.41 -9.34
C LYS A 100 11.23 -6.50 -8.57
N LEU A 101 12.49 -6.26 -8.17
CA LEU A 101 13.32 -7.25 -7.48
C LEU A 101 12.67 -7.72 -6.18
N PHE A 102 12.00 -6.83 -5.45
CA PHE A 102 11.24 -7.21 -4.27
C PHE A 102 10.17 -8.26 -4.59
N ALA A 103 9.29 -7.98 -5.54
CA ALA A 103 8.20 -8.88 -5.92
C ALA A 103 8.72 -10.17 -6.55
N ILE A 104 9.72 -10.08 -7.43
CA ILE A 104 10.37 -11.23 -8.07
C ILE A 104 10.95 -12.17 -7.02
N ASN A 105 11.75 -11.63 -6.08
CA ASN A 105 12.43 -12.44 -5.07
C ASN A 105 11.42 -13.10 -4.12
N LEU A 106 10.43 -12.35 -3.65
CA LEU A 106 9.36 -12.88 -2.79
C LEU A 106 8.61 -14.03 -3.46
N LEU A 107 8.14 -13.83 -4.70
CA LEU A 107 7.37 -14.83 -5.43
C LEU A 107 8.21 -16.04 -5.81
N HIS A 108 9.50 -15.83 -6.12
CA HIS A 108 10.45 -16.90 -6.39
C HIS A 108 10.65 -17.79 -5.17
N ILE A 109 10.96 -17.20 -3.99
CA ILE A 109 11.16 -17.96 -2.75
C ILE A 109 9.92 -18.79 -2.40
N ILE A 110 8.73 -18.21 -2.52
CA ILE A 110 7.48 -18.93 -2.23
C ILE A 110 7.34 -20.16 -3.14
N THR A 111 7.54 -19.98 -4.45
CA THR A 111 7.42 -21.07 -5.44
C THR A 111 8.45 -22.16 -5.20
N MET A 112 9.70 -21.79 -4.96
CA MET A 112 10.76 -22.76 -4.70
C MET A 112 10.60 -23.49 -3.37
N SER A 113 10.11 -22.80 -2.33
CA SER A 113 9.79 -23.43 -1.04
C SER A 113 8.68 -24.48 -1.17
N ILE A 114 7.64 -24.21 -1.96
CA ILE A 114 6.59 -25.18 -2.25
C ILE A 114 7.19 -26.40 -2.95
N HIS A 115 8.01 -26.19 -3.98
CA HIS A 115 8.65 -27.27 -4.71
C HIS A 115 9.57 -28.14 -3.82
N MET A 116 10.41 -27.52 -2.99
CA MET A 116 11.27 -28.23 -2.03
C MET A 116 10.46 -29.04 -1.01
N THR A 117 9.40 -28.46 -0.49
CA THR A 117 8.47 -29.16 0.43
C THR A 117 7.87 -30.39 -0.22
N LEU A 118 7.42 -30.28 -1.49
CA LEU A 118 6.89 -31.39 -2.26
C LEU A 118 7.92 -32.52 -2.47
N ILE A 119 9.17 -32.18 -2.80
CA ILE A 119 10.26 -33.15 -2.92
C ILE A 119 10.47 -33.88 -1.58
N GLY A 120 10.50 -33.13 -0.46
CA GLY A 120 10.61 -33.70 0.88
C GLY A 120 9.46 -34.65 1.25
N LEU A 121 8.23 -34.24 0.97
CA LEU A 121 7.02 -35.06 1.20
C LEU A 121 7.04 -36.34 0.36
N CYS A 122 7.42 -36.26 -0.93
CA CYS A 122 7.59 -37.42 -1.79
C CYS A 122 8.67 -38.38 -1.26
N ALA A 123 9.81 -37.85 -0.80
CA ALA A 123 10.88 -38.64 -0.23
C ALA A 123 10.44 -39.40 1.03
N LEU A 124 9.69 -38.75 1.93
CA LEU A 124 9.12 -39.37 3.12
C LEU A 124 8.07 -40.45 2.78
N ALA A 125 7.17 -40.14 1.85
CA ALA A 125 6.09 -41.08 1.45
C ALA A 125 6.66 -42.35 0.79
N LEU A 126 7.71 -42.19 -0.03
CA LEU A 126 8.37 -43.29 -0.75
C LEU A 126 9.45 -43.98 0.09
N LYS A 127 9.82 -43.42 1.23
CA LYS A 127 10.94 -43.89 2.08
C LYS A 127 12.28 -43.98 1.32
N VAL A 128 12.55 -42.99 0.48
CA VAL A 128 13.76 -42.89 -0.32
C VAL A 128 14.51 -41.58 -0.01
N PRO A 129 15.81 -41.47 -0.27
CA PRO A 129 16.53 -40.20 -0.21
C PRO A 129 15.93 -39.17 -1.15
N MET A 130 16.00 -37.87 -0.80
CA MET A 130 15.53 -36.80 -1.66
C MET A 130 16.24 -36.76 -3.02
N GLY A 131 17.55 -37.11 -3.05
CA GLY A 131 18.30 -37.24 -4.28
C GLY A 131 17.72 -38.25 -5.27
N ASP A 132 17.13 -39.34 -4.79
CA ASP A 132 16.48 -40.37 -5.64
C ASP A 132 15.17 -39.86 -6.23
N VAL A 133 14.41 -39.01 -5.50
CA VAL A 133 13.21 -38.33 -6.01
C VAL A 133 13.62 -37.38 -7.14
N ILE A 134 14.64 -36.54 -6.90
CA ILE A 134 15.14 -35.59 -7.90
C ILE A 134 15.78 -36.31 -9.07
N GLY A 135 16.43 -37.46 -8.86
CA GLY A 135 17.08 -38.27 -9.89
C GLY A 135 16.14 -38.89 -10.93
N ARG A 136 14.84 -39.06 -10.59
CA ARG A 136 13.86 -39.73 -11.48
C ARG A 136 13.02 -38.72 -12.24
N PRO A 137 13.01 -38.74 -13.58
CA PRO A 137 12.22 -37.79 -14.41
C PRO A 137 10.74 -37.75 -14.07
N SER A 138 10.10 -38.90 -13.77
CA SER A 138 8.69 -38.96 -13.40
C SER A 138 8.35 -38.15 -12.16
N TRP A 139 9.21 -38.19 -11.12
CA TRP A 139 9.01 -37.41 -9.90
C TRP A 139 9.30 -35.92 -10.09
N ARG A 140 10.26 -35.56 -10.97
CA ARG A 140 10.48 -34.16 -11.38
C ARG A 140 9.22 -33.60 -12.04
N ILE A 141 8.61 -34.35 -12.98
CA ILE A 141 7.39 -33.96 -13.65
C ILE A 141 6.25 -33.73 -12.63
N ILE A 142 6.07 -34.64 -11.69
CA ILE A 142 5.01 -34.54 -10.68
C ILE A 142 5.24 -33.33 -9.77
N THR A 143 6.42 -33.22 -9.17
CA THR A 143 6.69 -32.17 -8.18
C THR A 143 6.63 -30.77 -8.78
N ILE A 144 7.17 -30.55 -9.99
CA ILE A 144 7.10 -29.25 -10.63
C ILE A 144 5.67 -28.93 -11.13
N SER A 145 4.94 -29.93 -11.65
CA SER A 145 3.53 -29.71 -12.06
C SER A 145 2.68 -29.26 -10.90
N VAL A 146 2.83 -29.91 -9.73
CA VAL A 146 2.10 -29.50 -8.52
C VAL A 146 2.55 -28.11 -8.05
N ALA A 147 3.87 -27.81 -8.07
CA ALA A 147 4.36 -26.50 -7.67
C ALA A 147 3.86 -25.37 -8.58
N VAL A 148 3.88 -25.58 -9.91
CA VAL A 148 3.36 -24.60 -10.88
C VAL A 148 1.85 -24.47 -10.76
N SER A 149 1.12 -25.57 -10.54
CA SER A 149 -0.33 -25.52 -10.30
C SER A 149 -0.68 -24.75 -9.03
N ALA A 150 0.07 -24.95 -7.94
CA ALA A 150 -0.11 -24.19 -6.72
C ALA A 150 0.18 -22.69 -6.96
N ARG A 151 1.16 -22.37 -7.78
CA ARG A 151 1.46 -20.99 -8.18
C ARG A 151 0.33 -20.38 -9.01
N VAL A 152 -0.16 -21.07 -10.03
CA VAL A 152 -1.31 -20.64 -10.84
C VAL A 152 -2.54 -20.40 -9.96
N LEU A 153 -2.80 -21.31 -9.03
CA LEU A 153 -3.91 -21.16 -8.06
C LEU A 153 -3.73 -19.91 -7.19
N THR A 154 -2.52 -19.66 -6.73
CA THR A 154 -2.19 -18.45 -5.96
C THR A 154 -2.47 -17.21 -6.79
N ASP A 155 -2.03 -17.16 -8.05
CA ASP A 155 -2.25 -16.05 -8.96
C ASP A 155 -3.74 -15.81 -9.27
N LEU A 156 -4.56 -16.86 -9.29
CA LEU A 156 -6.00 -16.75 -9.48
C LEU A 156 -6.74 -16.27 -8.22
N LEU A 157 -6.28 -16.67 -7.04
CA LEU A 157 -6.94 -16.35 -5.77
C LEU A 157 -6.53 -14.98 -5.22
N LEU A 158 -5.33 -14.51 -5.53
CA LEU A 158 -4.77 -13.27 -5.00
C LEU A 158 -5.68 -12.05 -5.24
N PRO A 159 -6.25 -11.84 -6.44
CA PRO A 159 -7.12 -10.69 -6.72
C PRO A 159 -8.41 -10.66 -5.90
N HIS A 160 -8.87 -11.82 -5.39
CA HIS A 160 -10.15 -11.95 -4.69
C HIS A 160 -10.05 -11.72 -3.18
N ARG A 161 -8.85 -11.70 -2.61
CA ARG A 161 -8.68 -11.68 -1.15
C ARG A 161 -8.44 -10.30 -0.56
N GLY A 162 -8.50 -9.22 -1.36
CA GLY A 162 -8.33 -7.85 -0.84
C GLY A 162 -7.09 -7.69 0.03
N LEU A 163 -6.06 -8.53 -0.20
CA LEU A 163 -4.79 -8.37 0.50
C LEU A 163 -4.27 -6.98 0.18
N PRO A 164 -3.75 -6.27 1.17
CA PRO A 164 -3.27 -4.90 1.03
C PRO A 164 -1.96 -4.82 0.23
N LEU A 165 -1.96 -5.43 -0.93
CA LEU A 165 -0.85 -5.44 -1.87
C LEU A 165 -0.61 -4.06 -2.46
N GLU A 166 -1.66 -3.26 -2.52
CA GLU A 166 -1.60 -1.85 -2.89
C GLU A 166 -0.67 -1.07 -1.95
N VAL A 167 -0.63 -1.44 -0.68
CA VAL A 167 0.20 -0.83 0.34
C VAL A 167 1.67 -1.20 0.15
N ILE A 168 1.98 -2.45 -0.19
CA ILE A 168 3.35 -2.87 -0.53
C ILE A 168 3.84 -2.09 -1.78
N ARG A 169 2.92 -1.74 -2.66
CA ARG A 169 3.19 -1.02 -3.90
C ARG A 169 3.52 0.46 -3.69
N THR A 170 2.76 1.18 -2.88
CA THR A 170 2.70 2.65 -2.97
C THR A 170 3.52 3.40 -1.94
N GLN A 171 3.87 2.82 -0.81
CA GLN A 171 4.29 3.62 0.35
C GLN A 171 5.46 3.10 1.17
N THR A 172 6.18 2.09 0.72
CA THR A 172 7.37 1.67 1.48
C THR A 172 8.48 2.69 1.33
N GLY A 173 8.80 3.41 2.39
CA GLY A 173 10.00 4.22 2.49
C GLY A 173 11.26 3.33 2.32
N ALA A 174 12.34 3.88 1.81
CA ALA A 174 13.59 3.14 1.59
C ALA A 174 14.10 2.46 2.87
N ALA A 175 13.99 3.13 4.02
CA ALA A 175 14.46 2.64 5.32
C ALA A 175 13.80 1.33 5.80
N GLU A 176 12.56 1.07 5.40
CA GLU A 176 11.82 -0.13 5.81
C GLU A 176 11.97 -1.28 4.80
N LYS A 177 12.19 -0.95 3.52
CA LYS A 177 12.41 -1.92 2.44
C LYS A 177 13.76 -2.61 2.54
N GLU A 178 14.82 -1.88 2.87
CA GLU A 178 16.18 -2.42 2.88
C GLU A 178 16.37 -3.64 3.80
N PRO A 179 15.95 -3.60 5.09
CA PRO A 179 16.09 -4.76 5.97
C PRO A 179 15.30 -5.97 5.49
N PHE A 180 14.11 -5.73 4.92
CA PHE A 180 13.27 -6.80 4.41
C PHE A 180 13.83 -7.38 3.11
N MET A 181 14.37 -6.56 2.22
CA MET A 181 15.09 -7.03 1.03
C MET A 181 16.33 -7.85 1.39
N ALA A 182 17.11 -7.40 2.36
CA ALA A 182 18.26 -8.16 2.86
C ALA A 182 17.84 -9.53 3.41
N PHE A 183 16.73 -9.58 4.15
CA PHE A 183 16.15 -10.83 4.63
C PHE A 183 15.69 -11.75 3.48
N LEU A 184 15.05 -11.23 2.45
CA LEU A 184 14.66 -12.03 1.27
C LEU A 184 15.89 -12.59 0.54
N TRP A 185 16.95 -11.80 0.37
CA TRP A 185 18.20 -12.28 -0.22
C TRP A 185 18.85 -13.37 0.62
N PHE A 186 18.87 -13.21 1.94
CA PHE A 186 19.33 -14.26 2.86
C PHE A 186 18.52 -15.55 2.67
N CYS A 187 17.17 -15.46 2.61
CA CYS A 187 16.32 -16.62 2.35
C CYS A 187 16.61 -17.28 1.00
N SER A 188 16.91 -16.51 -0.05
CA SER A 188 17.25 -17.03 -1.38
C SER A 188 18.59 -17.78 -1.38
N ILE A 189 19.60 -17.23 -0.72
CA ILE A 189 20.91 -17.91 -0.55
C ILE A 189 20.74 -19.20 0.23
N PHE A 190 19.98 -19.15 1.32
CA PHE A 190 19.73 -20.33 2.14
C PHE A 190 18.94 -21.40 1.38
N MET A 191 18.03 -21.01 0.48
CA MET A 191 17.33 -21.92 -0.42
C MET A 191 18.28 -22.64 -1.39
N CYS A 192 19.28 -21.94 -1.91
CA CYS A 192 20.32 -22.55 -2.74
C CYS A 192 21.11 -23.60 -1.95
N LEU A 193 21.47 -23.31 -0.70
CA LEU A 193 22.16 -24.26 0.18
C LEU A 193 21.30 -25.50 0.47
N ASP A 194 20.02 -25.32 0.80
CA ASP A 194 19.08 -26.42 1.01
C ASP A 194 18.96 -27.31 -0.23
N SER A 195 18.96 -26.71 -1.43
CA SER A 195 18.89 -27.46 -2.70
C SER A 195 20.14 -28.30 -2.97
N LEU A 196 21.31 -27.87 -2.48
CA LEU A 196 22.54 -28.69 -2.52
C LEU A 196 22.45 -29.87 -1.56
N LEU A 197 21.92 -29.65 -0.35
CA LEU A 197 21.72 -30.72 0.64
C LEU A 197 20.81 -31.83 0.12
N CYS A 198 19.76 -31.46 -0.65
CA CYS A 198 18.83 -32.42 -1.27
C CYS A 198 19.51 -33.41 -2.22
N GLN A 199 20.66 -33.03 -2.82
CA GLN A 199 21.37 -33.82 -3.81
C GLN A 199 22.46 -34.70 -3.19
N THR A 200 22.70 -34.56 -1.89
CA THR A 200 23.69 -35.40 -1.21
C THR A 200 23.20 -36.85 -1.13
N SER A 201 24.12 -37.79 -1.31
CA SER A 201 23.82 -39.24 -1.20
C SER A 201 23.66 -39.70 0.27
N ILE A 202 23.45 -38.76 1.17
CA ILE A 202 23.29 -39.06 2.60
C ILE A 202 21.93 -39.76 2.79
N LYS A 203 21.99 -41.01 3.17
CA LYS A 203 20.80 -41.84 3.49
C LYS A 203 20.20 -41.49 4.87
N TRP A 204 20.17 -40.23 5.21
CA TRP A 204 19.65 -39.80 6.48
C TRP A 204 18.13 -39.54 6.34
N THR A 205 17.32 -40.38 6.97
CA THR A 205 15.87 -40.33 6.91
C THR A 205 15.28 -39.05 7.52
N MET A 206 16.02 -38.38 8.42
CA MET A 206 15.57 -37.14 9.03
C MET A 206 15.79 -35.88 8.15
N LEU A 207 16.63 -35.98 7.11
CA LEU A 207 16.93 -34.84 6.23
C LEU A 207 15.70 -34.25 5.57
N PRO A 208 14.76 -35.03 4.98
CA PRO A 208 13.52 -34.49 4.43
C PRO A 208 12.68 -33.77 5.49
N VAL A 209 12.58 -34.31 6.70
CA VAL A 209 11.83 -33.70 7.80
C VAL A 209 12.44 -32.36 8.18
N LEU A 210 13.78 -32.31 8.37
CA LEU A 210 14.50 -31.10 8.70
C LEU A 210 14.27 -30.00 7.62
N LEU A 211 14.41 -30.36 6.35
CA LEU A 211 14.24 -29.41 5.24
C LEU A 211 12.79 -28.91 5.14
N ILE A 212 11.78 -29.77 5.33
CA ILE A 212 10.38 -29.36 5.37
C ILE A 212 10.17 -28.34 6.51
N ILE A 213 10.68 -28.65 7.70
CA ILE A 213 10.58 -27.74 8.85
C ILE A 213 11.24 -26.40 8.52
N CYS A 214 12.45 -26.39 7.92
CA CYS A 214 13.13 -25.17 7.49
C CYS A 214 12.30 -24.37 6.46
N MET A 215 11.64 -25.04 5.50
CA MET A 215 10.75 -24.37 4.54
C MET A 215 9.55 -23.73 5.21
N VAL A 216 8.90 -24.47 6.11
CA VAL A 216 7.72 -23.94 6.86
C VAL A 216 8.12 -22.74 7.71
N PHE A 217 9.28 -22.82 8.42
CA PHE A 217 9.77 -21.68 9.19
C PHE A 217 10.07 -20.47 8.29
N LYS A 218 10.74 -20.66 7.15
CA LYS A 218 10.98 -19.55 6.20
C LYS A 218 9.67 -18.90 5.75
N GLN A 219 8.66 -19.70 5.38
CA GLN A 219 7.36 -19.17 4.98
C GLN A 219 6.65 -18.41 6.11
N PHE A 220 6.71 -18.94 7.34
CA PHE A 220 6.17 -18.28 8.51
C PHE A 220 6.84 -16.91 8.76
N PHE A 221 8.18 -16.86 8.71
CA PHE A 221 8.91 -15.60 8.89
C PHE A 221 8.62 -14.58 7.77
N ILE A 222 8.56 -15.01 6.52
CA ILE A 222 8.18 -14.14 5.39
C ILE A 222 6.78 -13.57 5.63
N LEU A 223 5.82 -14.40 6.01
CA LEU A 223 4.46 -13.94 6.32
C LEU A 223 4.45 -12.94 7.48
N ARG A 224 5.19 -13.22 8.56
CA ARG A 224 5.32 -12.31 9.72
C ARG A 224 5.92 -10.97 9.32
N CYS A 225 6.97 -10.97 8.50
CA CYS A 225 7.58 -9.75 7.99
C CYS A 225 6.62 -8.96 7.08
N LEU A 226 5.88 -9.64 6.22
CA LEU A 226 4.86 -8.99 5.37
C LEU A 226 3.75 -8.34 6.22
N VAL A 227 3.25 -9.04 7.24
CA VAL A 227 2.24 -8.50 8.15
C VAL A 227 2.78 -7.32 8.94
N HIS A 228 4.04 -7.41 9.41
CA HIS A 228 4.68 -6.30 10.12
C HIS A 228 4.85 -5.08 9.20
N LEU A 229 5.41 -5.28 8.00
CA LEU A 229 5.56 -4.22 7.00
C LEU A 229 4.20 -3.54 6.71
N TYR A 230 3.16 -4.34 6.52
CA TYR A 230 1.80 -3.83 6.34
C TYR A 230 1.31 -3.00 7.54
N SER A 231 1.54 -3.46 8.76
CA SER A 231 1.09 -2.74 9.97
C SER A 231 1.79 -1.39 10.13
N VAL A 232 3.09 -1.33 9.87
CA VAL A 232 3.89 -0.09 9.92
C VAL A 232 3.38 0.90 8.86
N MET A 233 3.20 0.44 7.63
CA MET A 233 2.73 1.30 6.54
C MET A 233 1.32 1.83 6.78
N ARG A 234 0.44 0.99 7.34
CA ARG A 234 -0.90 1.42 7.73
C ARG A 234 -0.86 2.49 8.82
N ALA A 235 0.05 2.36 9.78
CA ALA A 235 0.23 3.36 10.83
C ALA A 235 0.68 4.70 10.26
N HIS A 236 1.67 4.73 9.36
CA HIS A 236 2.11 5.96 8.69
C HIS A 236 0.99 6.61 7.86
N HIS A 237 0.22 5.81 7.13
CA HIS A 237 -0.90 6.34 6.34
C HIS A 237 -1.97 7.01 7.23
N PHE A 238 -2.29 6.41 8.39
CA PHE A 238 -3.20 7.03 9.34
C PHE A 238 -2.63 8.30 9.96
N GLU A 239 -1.34 8.33 10.26
CA GLU A 239 -0.67 9.52 10.79
C GLU A 239 -0.71 10.68 9.77
N ASP A 240 -0.45 10.39 8.49
CA ASP A 240 -0.51 11.39 7.43
C ASP A 240 -1.95 11.92 7.23
N GLN A 241 -2.94 11.04 7.27
CA GLN A 241 -4.35 11.45 7.20
C GLN A 241 -4.75 12.31 8.41
N HIS A 242 -4.29 11.96 9.60
CA HIS A 242 -4.58 12.74 10.82
C HIS A 242 -3.98 14.14 10.73
N LYS A 243 -2.72 14.26 10.29
CA LYS A 243 -2.05 15.56 10.09
C LYS A 243 -2.77 16.42 9.03
N ALA A 244 -3.22 15.80 7.94
CA ALA A 244 -3.97 16.51 6.90
C ALA A 244 -5.32 17.03 7.42
N LEU A 245 -6.03 16.22 8.20
CA LEU A 245 -7.30 16.60 8.80
C LEU A 245 -7.15 17.71 9.85
N GLU A 246 -6.10 17.65 10.69
CA GLU A 246 -5.77 18.70 11.64
C GLU A 246 -5.48 20.03 10.96
N ALA A 247 -4.72 20.02 9.86
CA ALA A 247 -4.44 21.22 9.07
C ALA A 247 -5.71 21.81 8.43
N GLU A 248 -6.61 20.97 7.94
CA GLU A 248 -7.89 21.42 7.39
C GLU A 248 -8.79 22.03 8.47
N LEU A 249 -8.87 21.41 9.65
CA LEU A 249 -9.64 21.92 10.79
C LEU A 249 -9.11 23.27 11.25
N GLU A 250 -7.78 23.42 11.37
CA GLU A 250 -7.16 24.70 11.71
C GLU A 250 -7.48 25.80 10.68
N GLN A 251 -7.43 25.46 9.39
CA GLN A 251 -7.82 26.40 8.32
C GLN A 251 -9.30 26.80 8.42
N GLN A 252 -10.19 25.86 8.72
CA GLN A 252 -11.62 26.16 8.90
C GLN A 252 -11.85 27.06 10.12
N ASN A 253 -11.16 26.81 11.22
CA ASN A 253 -11.23 27.63 12.43
C ASN A 253 -10.75 29.05 12.16
N GLN A 254 -9.65 29.23 11.45
CA GLN A 254 -9.13 30.56 11.06
C GLN A 254 -10.13 31.31 10.16
N GLN A 255 -10.72 30.61 9.19
CA GLN A 255 -11.76 31.20 8.33
C GLN A 255 -13.00 31.59 9.13
N ALA A 256 -13.46 30.74 10.06
CA ALA A 256 -14.59 31.02 10.94
C ALA A 256 -14.30 32.26 11.82
N ALA A 257 -13.13 32.33 12.43
CA ALA A 257 -12.69 33.48 13.23
C ALA A 257 -12.64 34.79 12.41
N ALA A 258 -12.10 34.72 11.18
CA ALA A 258 -12.06 35.86 10.26
C ALA A 258 -13.45 36.32 9.81
N LEU A 259 -14.39 35.39 9.62
CA LEU A 259 -15.78 35.71 9.32
C LEU A 259 -16.50 36.31 10.53
N GLN A 260 -16.22 35.81 11.72
CA GLN A 260 -16.80 36.33 12.96
C GLN A 260 -16.31 37.76 13.21
N SER A 261 -14.99 38.03 13.11
CA SER A 261 -14.44 39.36 13.29
C SER A 261 -15.05 40.41 12.33
N LYS A 262 -15.31 40.01 11.06
CA LYS A 262 -16.00 40.89 10.10
C LYS A 262 -17.45 41.19 10.47
N ARG A 263 -18.11 40.32 11.23
CA ARG A 263 -19.49 40.53 11.71
C ARG A 263 -19.53 41.40 12.97
N ASP A 264 -18.46 41.47 13.72
CA ASP A 264 -18.38 42.16 14.99
C ASP A 264 -18.19 43.66 14.81
N VAL A 265 -17.83 44.10 13.59
CA VAL A 265 -17.58 45.48 13.24
C VAL A 265 -18.65 46.01 12.24
N ASP A 266 -19.12 47.24 12.42
CA ASP A 266 -19.95 47.96 11.45
C ASP A 266 -19.11 48.37 10.24
N ALA A 267 -19.51 47.95 9.05
CA ALA A 267 -18.75 48.15 7.83
C ALA A 267 -18.54 49.62 7.43
N LEU A 268 -19.41 50.53 7.86
CA LEU A 268 -19.33 51.96 7.52
C LEU A 268 -18.42 52.70 8.53
N THR A 269 -18.64 52.50 9.83
CA THR A 269 -18.03 53.32 10.86
C THR A 269 -16.76 52.71 11.47
N GLY A 270 -16.54 51.38 11.29
CA GLY A 270 -15.39 50.67 11.83
C GLY A 270 -15.46 50.39 13.32
N ILE A 271 -16.51 50.83 14.03
CA ILE A 271 -16.75 50.47 15.44
C ILE A 271 -17.53 49.17 15.53
N TYR A 272 -17.84 48.70 16.77
CA TYR A 272 -18.55 47.44 16.92
C TYR A 272 -19.95 47.46 16.31
N SER A 273 -20.39 46.32 15.83
CA SER A 273 -21.74 46.13 15.27
C SER A 273 -22.78 45.95 16.37
N ARG A 274 -24.05 46.16 16.03
CA ARG A 274 -25.22 45.87 16.90
C ARG A 274 -25.13 44.46 17.50
N ARG A 275 -24.76 43.46 16.70
CA ARG A 275 -24.68 42.07 17.12
C ARG A 275 -23.64 41.90 18.23
N TYR A 276 -22.43 42.37 18.04
CA TYR A 276 -21.38 42.34 19.03
C TYR A 276 -21.79 43.01 20.34
N PHE A 277 -22.39 44.19 20.22
CA PHE A 277 -22.89 44.91 21.38
C PHE A 277 -23.91 44.12 22.22
N MET A 278 -24.87 43.49 21.53
CA MET A 278 -25.88 42.66 22.21
C MET A 278 -25.29 41.46 22.92
N GLU A 279 -24.33 40.78 22.25
CA GLU A 279 -23.59 39.66 22.86
C GLU A 279 -22.80 40.09 24.11
N GLN A 280 -22.13 41.24 24.05
CA GLN A 280 -21.40 41.78 25.22
C GLN A 280 -22.37 42.19 26.36
N MET A 281 -23.49 42.79 26.02
CA MET A 281 -24.49 43.19 27.01
C MET A 281 -25.14 41.96 27.66
N GLU A 282 -25.48 40.92 26.92
CA GLU A 282 -25.97 39.67 27.50
C GLU A 282 -24.93 39.02 28.43
N GLY A 283 -23.66 39.01 28.00
CA GLY A 283 -22.54 38.55 28.86
C GLY A 283 -22.42 39.32 30.14
N PHE A 284 -22.50 40.64 30.10
CA PHE A 284 -22.46 41.51 31.26
C PHE A 284 -23.63 41.26 32.24
N LEU A 285 -24.85 41.12 31.70
CA LEU A 285 -26.06 40.85 32.49
C LEU A 285 -26.01 39.45 33.14
N SER A 286 -25.47 38.46 32.46
CA SER A 286 -25.41 37.09 32.95
C SER A 286 -24.39 36.88 34.08
N GLN A 287 -23.38 37.72 34.18
CA GLN A 287 -22.38 37.66 35.28
C GLN A 287 -22.86 38.21 36.62
N GLY A 288 -24.15 38.52 36.74
CA GLY A 288 -24.81 38.76 38.03
C GLY A 288 -24.56 40.15 38.67
N GLY A 289 -24.31 41.18 37.86
CA GLY A 289 -24.46 42.57 38.29
C GLY A 289 -23.58 43.05 39.48
N GLY A 290 -22.51 42.36 39.77
CA GLY A 290 -21.62 42.72 40.90
C GLY A 290 -20.74 43.94 40.65
N GLN A 291 -20.52 44.30 39.41
CA GLN A 291 -19.85 45.52 39.01
C GLN A 291 -20.88 46.42 38.33
N GLY A 292 -21.09 47.63 38.83
CA GLY A 292 -21.97 48.60 38.21
C GLY A 292 -21.46 48.97 36.83
N GLY A 293 -22.34 48.97 35.82
CA GLY A 293 -22.04 49.44 34.46
C GLY A 293 -23.09 50.47 34.06
N ALA A 294 -22.79 51.25 33.01
CA ALA A 294 -23.71 52.22 32.46
C ALA A 294 -23.95 51.90 30.98
N LEU A 295 -25.22 51.90 30.57
CA LEU A 295 -25.62 51.83 29.18
C LEU A 295 -25.99 53.22 28.72
N VAL A 296 -25.30 53.72 27.69
CA VAL A 296 -25.58 55.00 27.04
C VAL A 296 -26.11 54.72 25.61
N TYR A 297 -27.31 55.24 25.35
CA TYR A 297 -27.92 55.17 24.04
C TYR A 297 -27.82 56.54 23.34
N ILE A 298 -27.34 56.58 22.13
CA ILE A 298 -27.05 57.81 21.40
C ILE A 298 -27.79 57.78 20.05
N ASP A 299 -28.52 58.88 19.78
CA ASP A 299 -29.17 59.11 18.49
C ASP A 299 -28.61 60.37 17.84
N LEU A 300 -28.23 60.36 16.57
CA LEU A 300 -27.67 61.52 15.92
C LEU A 300 -28.73 62.37 15.24
N ASP A 301 -28.87 63.57 15.72
CA ASP A 301 -29.83 64.51 15.19
C ASP A 301 -29.58 64.87 13.74
N ARG A 302 -30.67 64.99 12.97
CA ARG A 302 -30.70 65.54 11.63
C ARG A 302 -29.95 64.78 10.55
N LEU A 303 -29.60 63.53 10.72
CA LEU A 303 -28.96 62.73 9.67
C LEU A 303 -29.80 62.72 8.38
N LYS A 304 -31.13 62.62 8.50
CA LYS A 304 -32.02 62.67 7.36
C LYS A 304 -31.94 64.00 6.61
N GLN A 305 -31.88 65.13 7.33
CA GLN A 305 -31.75 66.46 6.72
C GLN A 305 -30.40 66.63 5.99
N ILE A 306 -29.32 66.07 6.56
CA ILE A 306 -27.97 66.04 5.92
C ILE A 306 -28.07 65.23 4.62
N ASN A 307 -28.66 64.02 4.67
CA ASN A 307 -28.82 63.17 3.50
C ASN A 307 -29.62 63.83 2.40
N ASP A 308 -30.74 64.49 2.76
CA ASP A 308 -31.68 65.13 1.81
C ASP A 308 -31.05 66.40 1.20
N THR A 309 -30.16 67.11 1.92
CA THR A 309 -29.58 68.37 1.47
C THR A 309 -28.21 68.19 0.78
N LEU A 310 -27.37 67.28 1.28
CA LEU A 310 -25.95 67.15 0.87
C LEU A 310 -25.64 65.77 0.28
N GLY A 311 -26.63 64.89 0.24
CA GLY A 311 -26.50 63.53 -0.30
C GLY A 311 -26.01 62.48 0.73
N HIS A 312 -26.29 61.20 0.44
CA HIS A 312 -25.97 60.07 1.32
C HIS A 312 -24.44 59.97 1.66
N THR A 313 -23.59 60.35 0.72
CA THR A 313 -22.12 60.35 0.97
C THR A 313 -21.72 61.24 2.13
N MET A 314 -22.37 62.41 2.27
CA MET A 314 -22.14 63.33 3.39
C MET A 314 -22.73 62.82 4.70
N GLY A 315 -23.86 62.14 4.65
CA GLY A 315 -24.42 61.47 5.81
C GLY A 315 -23.52 60.33 6.30
N ASP A 316 -22.97 59.54 5.39
CA ASP A 316 -22.00 58.48 5.72
C ASP A 316 -20.74 59.09 6.37
N GLN A 317 -20.20 60.20 5.83
CA GLN A 317 -19.05 60.90 6.44
C GLN A 317 -19.39 61.43 7.84
N TYR A 318 -20.60 61.95 8.05
CA TYR A 318 -21.08 62.40 9.35
C TYR A 318 -21.05 61.26 10.39
N LEU A 319 -21.53 60.09 10.03
CA LEU A 319 -21.53 58.90 10.88
C LEU A 319 -20.10 58.44 11.19
N ILE A 320 -19.21 58.39 10.19
CA ILE A 320 -17.78 57.99 10.34
C ILE A 320 -17.06 59.00 11.28
N VAL A 321 -17.21 60.31 11.06
CA VAL A 321 -16.59 61.34 11.89
C VAL A 321 -17.08 61.28 13.32
N PHE A 322 -18.39 61.11 13.54
CA PHE A 322 -18.93 60.92 14.87
C PHE A 322 -18.34 59.71 15.56
N ALA A 323 -18.35 58.55 14.91
CA ALA A 323 -17.84 57.31 15.48
C ALA A 323 -16.36 57.44 15.87
N HIS A 324 -15.55 58.02 15.02
CA HIS A 324 -14.12 58.25 15.29
C HIS A 324 -13.88 59.24 16.41
N THR A 325 -14.61 60.39 16.37
CA THR A 325 -14.42 61.44 17.36
C THR A 325 -14.89 61.06 18.74
N PHE A 326 -16.09 60.45 18.83
CA PHE A 326 -16.66 59.99 20.10
C PHE A 326 -15.89 58.80 20.66
N GLY A 327 -15.48 57.85 19.83
CA GLY A 327 -14.70 56.70 20.22
C GLY A 327 -13.36 57.04 20.82
N ALA A 328 -12.77 58.18 20.47
CA ALA A 328 -11.49 58.68 21.06
C ALA A 328 -11.57 59.11 22.54
N TYR A 329 -12.81 59.28 23.08
CA TYR A 329 -13.03 59.64 24.49
C TYR A 329 -13.34 58.41 25.36
N LEU A 330 -13.47 57.23 24.76
CA LEU A 330 -13.83 55.99 25.46
C LEU A 330 -12.61 55.24 25.91
N GLY A 331 -12.75 54.49 26.97
CA GLY A 331 -11.71 53.60 27.50
C GLY A 331 -11.57 52.31 26.68
N ALA A 332 -10.49 51.58 26.91
CA ALA A 332 -10.23 50.30 26.20
C ALA A 332 -11.24 49.19 26.59
N GLU A 333 -11.88 49.30 27.75
CA GLU A 333 -12.86 48.33 28.28
C GLU A 333 -14.29 48.68 27.83
N ASP A 334 -14.50 49.88 27.27
CA ASP A 334 -15.81 50.34 26.84
C ASP A 334 -16.22 49.74 25.51
N VAL A 335 -17.46 49.29 25.40
CA VAL A 335 -17.96 48.72 24.15
C VAL A 335 -18.80 49.74 23.42
N PHE A 336 -18.28 50.33 22.34
CA PHE A 336 -18.95 51.30 21.52
C PHE A 336 -19.40 50.70 20.19
N ALA A 337 -20.68 50.74 19.89
CA ALA A 337 -21.28 50.11 18.73
C ALA A 337 -22.29 51.02 18.02
N ARG A 338 -22.44 50.77 16.70
CA ARG A 338 -23.53 51.29 15.89
C ARG A 338 -24.65 50.27 15.85
N LEU A 339 -25.85 50.68 16.29
CA LEU A 339 -27.02 49.80 16.33
C LEU A 339 -27.80 49.78 15.02
N GLY A 340 -27.68 50.85 14.22
CA GLY A 340 -28.29 50.99 12.88
C GLY A 340 -28.67 52.45 12.61
N GLY A 341 -28.67 52.85 11.34
CA GLY A 341 -29.01 54.21 10.96
C GLY A 341 -28.13 55.24 11.64
N ASP A 342 -28.74 56.10 12.46
CA ASP A 342 -28.16 57.17 13.31
C ASP A 342 -28.01 56.77 14.79
N GLU A 343 -28.32 55.52 15.13
CA GLU A 343 -28.34 55.03 16.52
C GLU A 343 -26.99 54.38 16.90
N PHE A 344 -26.46 54.79 18.06
CA PHE A 344 -25.24 54.24 18.63
C PHE A 344 -25.47 53.88 20.11
N ALA A 345 -24.66 52.99 20.64
CA ALA A 345 -24.68 52.63 22.07
C ALA A 345 -23.30 52.43 22.60
N VAL A 346 -23.14 52.75 23.91
CA VAL A 346 -21.92 52.47 24.67
C VAL A 346 -22.27 51.71 25.93
N LEU A 347 -21.52 50.69 26.19
CA LEU A 347 -21.50 49.97 27.46
C LEU A 347 -20.21 50.37 28.21
N LEU A 348 -20.34 51.00 29.37
CA LEU A 348 -19.24 51.49 30.23
C LEU A 348 -19.05 50.60 31.42
#